data_b957b4168d76670c9896e3e4a81cc2e1
#
_entry.id   b957b4168d76670c9896e3e4a81cc2e1
#
_cell.length_a   1.000
_cell.length_b   1.000
_cell.length_c   1.000
_cell.angle_alpha   90.00
_cell.angle_beta   90.00
_cell.angle_gamma   90.00
#
_symmetry.space_group_name_H-M   'P 1'
#
loop_
_entity.id
_entity.type
_entity.pdbx_description
1 polymer ?
#
loop_
_entity_poly.entity_id
_entity_poly.type
_entity_poly.pdbx_seq_one_letter_code
_entity_poly.pdbx_strand_id
1 'polypeptide(L)'
;MLKCILLLLCVALNAPLASAKETLHIYAASSMTNAVNALVADYSQQHDVKLVTVYGGSSSLARQIEAGAPADLFISANEEWANYLVEKGLVKPNKVVTLAANSLVLIRPTAQPVASFELQDAAAWQTALADSRLAVAQVDAVPAGMYAKQALQHAGVWPELESRLAQTNNVRLALALVERGESPLGIVYKTDALLSDKVTIVMAFSAQSHLPIRYPLAQLNDKAANAEWLAYLRSDAAQQILQRFGFESVSE
;
A
#
# COMPACT_ATOMS: atom_id res chain seq x y z
N MET A 1 37.54 -38.81 65.22
CA MET A 1 37.82 -37.85 64.14
C MET A 1 37.00 -38.28 62.91
N LEU A 2 35.83 -37.67 62.74
CA LEU A 2 34.90 -38.03 61.68
C LEU A 2 34.89 -36.87 60.66
N LYS A 3 35.45 -37.09 59.47
CA LYS A 3 35.47 -36.10 58.38
C LYS A 3 34.17 -36.18 57.60
N CYS A 4 33.29 -35.21 57.76
CA CYS A 4 32.14 -35.02 56.90
C CYS A 4 32.62 -34.42 55.56
N ILE A 5 32.48 -35.15 54.46
CA ILE A 5 32.67 -34.70 53.09
C ILE A 5 31.29 -34.16 52.64
N LEU A 6 31.22 -32.85 52.46
CA LEU A 6 30.02 -32.17 51.92
C LEU A 6 30.10 -32.20 50.41
N LEU A 7 29.31 -33.06 49.77
CA LEU A 7 29.20 -33.13 48.31
C LEU A 7 28.25 -32.03 47.85
N LEU A 8 28.82 -30.94 47.29
CA LEU A 8 28.02 -29.89 46.61
C LEU A 8 27.54 -30.39 45.25
N LEU A 9 26.26 -30.72 45.16
CA LEU A 9 25.61 -31.06 43.91
C LEU A 9 25.28 -29.78 43.15
N CYS A 10 26.14 -29.40 42.18
CA CYS A 10 25.83 -28.32 41.25
C CYS A 10 24.76 -28.80 40.25
N VAL A 11 23.49 -28.52 40.54
CA VAL A 11 22.42 -28.65 39.55
C VAL A 11 22.54 -27.44 38.60
N ALA A 12 23.12 -27.67 37.43
CA ALA A 12 23.07 -26.69 36.34
C ALA A 12 21.62 -26.55 35.86
N LEU A 13 20.96 -25.46 36.24
CA LEU A 13 19.69 -25.08 35.66
C LEU A 13 19.92 -24.70 34.18
N ASN A 14 19.67 -25.65 33.29
CA ASN A 14 19.45 -25.36 31.89
C ASN A 14 18.09 -24.67 31.73
N ALA A 15 18.02 -23.36 32.00
CA ALA A 15 16.87 -22.55 31.60
C ALA A 15 16.90 -22.47 30.05
N PRO A 16 15.83 -22.88 29.35
CA PRO A 16 15.76 -22.65 27.92
C PRO A 16 15.87 -21.14 27.70
N LEU A 17 16.89 -20.69 26.96
CA LEU A 17 16.96 -19.35 26.43
C LEU A 17 15.72 -19.17 25.57
N ALA A 18 14.71 -18.44 26.07
CA ALA A 18 13.59 -18.01 25.26
C ALA A 18 14.18 -17.19 24.11
N SER A 19 14.26 -17.80 22.93
CA SER A 19 14.66 -17.09 21.72
C SER A 19 13.66 -15.95 21.51
N ALA A 20 14.14 -14.72 21.54
CA ALA A 20 13.28 -13.59 21.27
C ALA A 20 12.69 -13.78 19.87
N LYS A 21 11.35 -13.73 19.79
CA LYS A 21 10.63 -13.89 18.53
C LYS A 21 11.14 -12.85 17.53
N GLU A 22 11.57 -13.32 16.35
CA GLU A 22 12.06 -12.40 15.31
C GLU A 22 10.95 -11.43 14.90
N THR A 23 11.30 -10.14 14.80
CA THR A 23 10.34 -9.11 14.41
C THR A 23 10.67 -8.63 13.00
N LEU A 24 9.66 -8.61 12.14
CA LEU A 24 9.71 -8.14 10.77
C LEU A 24 8.83 -6.89 10.63
N HIS A 25 9.41 -5.77 10.20
CA HIS A 25 8.70 -4.50 10.00
C HIS A 25 8.37 -4.32 8.52
N ILE A 26 7.08 -4.25 8.20
CA ILE A 26 6.55 -4.10 6.85
C ILE A 26 5.97 -2.70 6.71
N TYR A 27 6.60 -1.87 5.89
CA TYR A 27 6.11 -0.54 5.52
C TYR A 27 5.36 -0.67 4.20
N ALA A 28 4.05 -0.44 4.18
CA ALA A 28 3.23 -0.68 3.00
C ALA A 28 2.35 0.51 2.63
N ALA A 29 2.17 0.74 1.34
CA ALA A 29 1.23 1.71 0.82
C ALA A 29 -0.15 1.54 1.45
N SER A 30 -0.81 2.64 1.81
CA SER A 30 -2.11 2.64 2.52
C SER A 30 -3.20 1.85 1.80
N SER A 31 -3.17 1.78 0.47
CA SER A 31 -4.07 0.96 -0.35
C SER A 31 -3.95 -0.55 -0.06
N MET A 32 -2.80 -1.01 0.46
CA MET A 32 -2.54 -2.40 0.80
C MET A 32 -3.00 -2.79 2.22
N THR A 33 -3.48 -1.85 3.04
CA THR A 33 -3.75 -2.08 4.48
C THR A 33 -4.55 -3.36 4.74
N ASN A 34 -5.70 -3.53 4.08
CA ASN A 34 -6.58 -4.67 4.31
C ASN A 34 -5.96 -5.99 3.82
N ALA A 35 -5.34 -5.97 2.64
CA ALA A 35 -4.70 -7.14 2.05
C ALA A 35 -3.48 -7.58 2.87
N VAL A 36 -2.60 -6.65 3.26
CA VAL A 36 -1.42 -6.98 4.07
C VAL A 36 -1.83 -7.46 5.46
N ASN A 37 -2.85 -6.88 6.10
CA ASN A 37 -3.37 -7.40 7.36
C ASN A 37 -3.90 -8.83 7.24
N ALA A 38 -4.60 -9.16 6.15
CA ALA A 38 -5.06 -10.52 5.90
C ALA A 38 -3.90 -11.49 5.63
N LEU A 39 -2.89 -11.08 4.88
CA LEU A 39 -1.67 -11.87 4.66
C LEU A 39 -0.92 -12.11 5.97
N VAL A 40 -0.78 -11.08 6.81
CA VAL A 40 -0.15 -11.19 8.14
C VAL A 40 -0.92 -12.16 9.03
N ALA A 41 -2.25 -12.08 9.04
CA ALA A 41 -3.09 -12.96 9.85
C ALA A 41 -2.97 -14.43 9.41
N ASP A 42 -2.93 -14.70 8.09
CA ASP A 42 -2.77 -16.04 7.54
C ASP A 42 -1.38 -16.60 7.83
N TYR A 43 -0.32 -15.84 7.54
CA TYR A 43 1.05 -16.24 7.78
C TYR A 43 1.35 -16.57 9.25
N SER A 44 0.84 -15.75 10.16
CA SER A 44 1.06 -15.89 11.61
C SER A 44 0.43 -17.16 12.20
N GLN A 45 -0.45 -17.86 11.48
CA GLN A 45 -1.00 -19.15 11.93
C GLN A 45 0.02 -20.28 11.86
N GLN A 46 1.02 -20.17 11.00
CA GLN A 46 1.99 -21.24 10.72
C GLN A 46 3.44 -20.84 11.02
N HIS A 47 3.71 -19.56 11.32
CA HIS A 47 5.06 -19.04 11.52
C HIS A 47 5.16 -18.25 12.82
N ASP A 48 6.18 -18.57 13.62
CA ASP A 48 6.43 -17.90 14.90
C ASP A 48 7.30 -16.65 14.72
N VAL A 49 6.78 -15.68 13.93
CA VAL A 49 7.40 -14.38 13.65
C VAL A 49 6.43 -13.26 14.05
N LYS A 50 6.95 -12.19 14.65
CA LYS A 50 6.16 -11.00 14.92
C LYS A 50 6.20 -10.07 13.72
N LEU A 51 5.07 -9.87 13.06
CA LEU A 51 4.93 -8.93 11.96
C LEU A 51 4.38 -7.59 12.48
N VAL A 52 5.10 -6.50 12.21
CA VAL A 52 4.71 -5.13 12.56
C VAL A 52 4.51 -4.36 11.27
N THR A 53 3.30 -3.85 11.06
CA THR A 53 2.93 -3.16 9.82
C THR A 53 2.79 -1.65 10.04
N VAL A 54 3.31 -0.86 9.10
CA VAL A 54 3.17 0.60 9.06
C VAL A 54 2.58 0.98 7.71
N TYR A 55 1.49 1.75 7.72
CA TYR A 55 0.78 2.14 6.51
C TYR A 55 0.81 3.64 6.27
N GLY A 56 1.00 4.05 5.01
CA GLY A 56 1.05 5.46 4.64
C GLY A 56 1.09 5.68 3.13
N GLY A 57 1.25 6.92 2.71
CA GLY A 57 1.62 7.21 1.33
C GLY A 57 3.04 6.71 1.05
N SER A 58 3.26 6.07 -0.11
CA SER A 58 4.56 5.47 -0.45
C SER A 58 5.70 6.48 -0.36
N SER A 59 5.47 7.72 -0.78
CA SER A 59 6.45 8.82 -0.67
C SER A 59 6.87 9.10 0.77
N SER A 60 5.89 9.17 1.68
CA SER A 60 6.14 9.42 3.10
C SER A 60 6.90 8.26 3.75
N LEU A 61 6.52 7.02 3.42
CA LEU A 61 7.18 5.82 3.93
C LEU A 61 8.62 5.70 3.42
N ALA A 62 8.85 5.94 2.12
CA ALA A 62 10.19 5.90 1.55
C ALA A 62 11.13 6.93 2.21
N ARG A 63 10.64 8.14 2.47
CA ARG A 63 11.41 9.18 3.17
C ARG A 63 11.66 8.84 4.64
N GLN A 64 10.72 8.18 5.32
CA GLN A 64 10.92 7.68 6.68
C GLN A 64 12.01 6.59 6.71
N ILE A 65 12.02 5.71 5.72
CA ILE A 65 13.05 4.67 5.56
C ILE A 65 14.42 5.32 5.31
N GLU A 66 14.50 6.31 4.42
CA GLU A 66 15.72 7.10 4.20
C GLU A 66 16.21 7.77 5.48
N ALA A 67 15.31 8.25 6.32
CA ALA A 67 15.62 8.85 7.62
C ALA A 67 15.93 7.82 8.73
N GLY A 68 16.05 6.53 8.40
CA GLY A 68 16.45 5.48 9.33
C GLY A 68 15.30 4.77 10.06
N ALA A 69 14.07 4.86 9.58
CA ALA A 69 12.99 4.04 10.12
C ALA A 69 13.30 2.54 9.98
N PRO A 70 12.98 1.71 11.00
CA PRO A 70 13.41 0.31 11.08
C PRO A 70 12.57 -0.61 10.17
N ALA A 71 12.49 -0.29 8.87
CA ALA A 71 11.78 -1.12 7.91
C ALA A 71 12.66 -2.30 7.45
N ASP A 72 12.07 -3.48 7.38
CA ASP A 72 12.68 -4.67 6.80
C ASP A 72 12.21 -4.87 5.35
N LEU A 73 10.94 -4.55 5.10
CA LEU A 73 10.29 -4.62 3.80
C LEU A 73 9.51 -3.33 3.52
N PHE A 74 9.52 -2.92 2.26
CA PHE A 74 8.75 -1.78 1.77
C PHE A 74 7.90 -2.18 0.57
N ILE A 75 6.58 -1.97 0.64
CA ILE A 75 5.64 -2.20 -0.46
C ILE A 75 5.13 -0.84 -0.93
N SER A 76 5.64 -0.40 -2.07
CA SER A 76 5.19 0.84 -2.72
C SER A 76 3.99 0.60 -3.62
N ALA A 77 3.21 1.65 -3.88
CA ALA A 77 2.13 1.64 -4.88
C ALA A 77 2.59 2.19 -6.26
N ASN A 78 3.88 2.42 -6.45
CA ASN A 78 4.51 2.67 -7.74
C ASN A 78 5.99 2.26 -7.71
N GLU A 79 6.56 2.12 -8.90
CA GLU A 79 7.97 1.76 -9.06
C GLU A 79 8.91 2.90 -8.64
N GLU A 80 8.49 4.15 -8.81
CA GLU A 80 9.32 5.34 -8.55
C GLU A 80 9.84 5.38 -7.10
N TRP A 81 8.98 5.14 -6.10
CA TRP A 81 9.42 5.18 -4.70
C TRP A 81 10.24 3.97 -4.27
N ALA A 82 10.10 2.83 -4.93
CA ALA A 82 11.01 1.70 -4.74
C ALA A 82 12.38 2.01 -5.37
N ASN A 83 12.40 2.56 -6.58
CA ASN A 83 13.62 2.98 -7.27
C ASN A 83 14.33 4.11 -6.52
N TYR A 84 13.60 5.05 -5.91
CA TYR A 84 14.17 6.06 -5.02
C TYR A 84 15.04 5.44 -3.92
N LEU A 85 14.59 4.37 -3.25
CA LEU A 85 15.40 3.68 -2.22
C LEU A 85 16.59 2.93 -2.83
N VAL A 86 16.47 2.45 -4.07
CA VAL A 86 17.61 1.86 -4.80
C VAL A 86 18.66 2.92 -5.12
N GLU A 87 18.26 4.08 -5.63
CA GLU A 87 19.14 5.22 -5.93
C GLU A 87 19.84 5.75 -4.68
N LYS A 88 19.17 5.70 -3.52
CA LYS A 88 19.77 6.04 -2.22
C LYS A 88 20.71 4.95 -1.66
N GLY A 89 20.85 3.82 -2.34
CA GLY A 89 21.69 2.71 -1.92
C GLY A 89 21.13 1.92 -0.71
N LEU A 90 19.87 2.15 -0.35
CA LEU A 90 19.20 1.47 0.77
C LEU A 90 18.63 0.11 0.39
N VAL A 91 18.40 -0.12 -0.91
CA VAL A 91 17.90 -1.37 -1.48
C VAL A 91 18.76 -1.75 -2.68
N LYS A 92 19.13 -3.02 -2.80
CA LYS A 92 19.82 -3.51 -4.01
C LYS A 92 18.78 -3.73 -5.13
N PRO A 93 19.08 -3.42 -6.41
CA PRO A 93 18.12 -3.59 -7.50
C PRO A 93 17.51 -4.98 -7.61
N ASN A 94 18.31 -6.03 -7.36
CA ASN A 94 17.85 -7.43 -7.39
C ASN A 94 17.02 -7.86 -6.16
N LYS A 95 16.76 -6.93 -5.24
CA LYS A 95 15.92 -7.12 -4.05
C LYS A 95 14.55 -6.44 -4.17
N VAL A 96 14.20 -6.02 -5.38
CA VAL A 96 12.87 -5.46 -5.70
C VAL A 96 12.13 -6.47 -6.59
N VAL A 97 10.92 -6.85 -6.19
CA VAL A 97 10.04 -7.73 -6.96
C VAL A 97 8.65 -7.11 -7.05
N THR A 98 7.96 -7.30 -8.15
CA THR A 98 6.58 -6.82 -8.29
C THR A 98 5.63 -7.80 -7.60
N LEU A 99 4.84 -7.32 -6.63
CA LEU A 99 3.92 -8.13 -5.85
C LEU A 99 2.53 -8.24 -6.48
N ALA A 100 2.02 -7.13 -7.01
CA ALA A 100 0.66 -7.03 -7.53
C ALA A 100 0.52 -5.85 -8.51
N ALA A 101 -0.59 -5.80 -9.23
CA ALA A 101 -1.03 -4.67 -10.04
C ALA A 101 -2.42 -4.17 -9.60
N ASN A 102 -2.84 -3.01 -10.12
CA ASN A 102 -4.11 -2.38 -9.79
C ASN A 102 -4.60 -1.52 -10.95
N SER A 103 -5.79 -0.96 -10.81
CA SER A 103 -6.36 -0.01 -11.75
C SER A 103 -6.90 1.23 -11.05
N LEU A 104 -7.03 2.34 -11.78
CA LEU A 104 -7.50 3.62 -11.28
C LEU A 104 -8.97 3.81 -11.62
N VAL A 105 -9.76 4.35 -10.68
CA VAL A 105 -11.20 4.58 -10.84
C VAL A 105 -11.60 5.95 -10.34
N LEU A 106 -12.63 6.52 -10.97
CA LEU A 106 -13.39 7.67 -10.47
C LEU A 106 -14.54 7.15 -9.63
N ILE A 107 -14.68 7.69 -8.41
CA ILE A 107 -15.73 7.32 -7.46
C ILE A 107 -16.57 8.53 -7.08
N ARG A 108 -17.80 8.25 -6.60
CA ARG A 108 -18.73 9.19 -5.98
C ARG A 108 -19.32 8.61 -4.70
N PRO A 109 -19.90 9.41 -3.82
CA PRO A 109 -20.72 8.88 -2.73
C PRO A 109 -21.90 8.07 -3.28
N THR A 110 -22.18 6.92 -2.69
CA THR A 110 -23.35 6.09 -3.11
C THR A 110 -24.67 6.83 -2.96
N ALA A 111 -24.80 7.65 -1.90
CA ALA A 111 -25.99 8.43 -1.59
C ALA A 111 -26.19 9.65 -2.51
N GLN A 112 -25.18 10.07 -3.27
CA GLN A 112 -25.23 11.28 -4.13
C GLN A 112 -24.98 10.86 -5.58
N PRO A 113 -26.03 10.56 -6.38
CA PRO A 113 -25.85 10.17 -7.76
C PRO A 113 -25.29 11.33 -8.59
N VAL A 114 -24.28 11.02 -9.39
CA VAL A 114 -23.73 11.90 -10.43
C VAL A 114 -24.08 11.28 -11.78
N ALA A 115 -24.56 12.09 -12.72
CA ALA A 115 -24.79 11.61 -14.07
C ALA A 115 -23.47 11.11 -14.69
N SER A 116 -23.54 10.06 -15.48
CA SER A 116 -22.37 9.60 -16.27
C SER A 116 -21.98 10.70 -17.27
N PHE A 117 -20.67 10.88 -17.44
CA PHE A 117 -20.12 11.85 -18.40
C PHE A 117 -18.82 11.29 -18.99
N GLU A 118 -18.39 11.88 -20.10
CA GLU A 118 -17.11 11.53 -20.73
C GLU A 118 -15.96 12.22 -20.00
N LEU A 119 -14.86 11.51 -19.79
CA LEU A 119 -13.67 12.02 -19.08
C LEU A 119 -13.11 13.31 -19.71
N GLN A 120 -13.26 13.46 -21.03
CA GLN A 120 -12.77 14.60 -21.82
C GLN A 120 -13.68 15.82 -21.74
N ASP A 121 -14.88 15.70 -21.18
CA ASP A 121 -15.83 16.79 -21.08
C ASP A 121 -15.56 17.68 -19.84
N ALA A 122 -14.79 18.73 -20.04
CA ALA A 122 -14.46 19.69 -18.98
C ALA A 122 -15.70 20.37 -18.36
N ALA A 123 -16.76 20.63 -19.13
CA ALA A 123 -17.99 21.24 -18.62
C ALA A 123 -18.75 20.25 -17.72
N ALA A 124 -18.72 18.95 -18.05
CA ALA A 124 -19.31 17.93 -17.20
C ALA A 124 -18.57 17.79 -15.86
N TRP A 125 -17.23 17.88 -15.84
CA TRP A 125 -16.45 17.95 -14.60
C TRP A 125 -16.85 19.16 -13.73
N GLN A 126 -16.97 20.35 -14.33
CA GLN A 126 -17.40 21.55 -13.62
C GLN A 126 -18.80 21.35 -13.00
N THR A 127 -19.73 20.78 -13.75
CA THR A 127 -21.09 20.50 -13.28
C THR A 127 -21.08 19.47 -12.14
N ALA A 128 -20.32 18.37 -12.27
CA ALA A 128 -20.27 17.30 -11.28
C ALA A 128 -19.58 17.72 -9.97
N LEU A 129 -18.61 18.63 -10.05
CA LEU A 129 -17.91 19.18 -8.88
C LEU A 129 -18.66 20.37 -8.27
N ALA A 130 -19.52 21.08 -9.04
CA ALA A 130 -20.15 22.34 -8.62
C ALA A 130 -19.12 23.29 -7.97
N ASP A 131 -19.35 23.74 -6.73
CA ASP A 131 -18.41 24.56 -5.96
C ASP A 131 -17.40 23.74 -5.12
N SER A 132 -17.42 22.42 -5.27
CA SER A 132 -16.56 21.52 -4.49
C SER A 132 -15.25 21.20 -5.22
N ARG A 133 -14.49 20.26 -4.64
CA ARG A 133 -13.17 19.83 -5.12
C ARG A 133 -13.14 18.33 -5.40
N LEU A 134 -12.28 17.91 -6.31
CA LEU A 134 -11.99 16.51 -6.59
C LEU A 134 -11.03 15.94 -5.53
N ALA A 135 -11.46 14.91 -4.81
CA ALA A 135 -10.62 14.23 -3.83
C ALA A 135 -9.57 13.39 -4.55
N VAL A 136 -8.30 13.66 -4.28
CA VAL A 136 -7.15 12.92 -4.83
C VAL A 136 -6.03 12.85 -3.79
N ALA A 137 -5.14 11.89 -3.90
CA ALA A 137 -3.87 11.95 -3.18
C ALA A 137 -2.97 13.05 -3.78
N GLN A 138 -1.94 13.49 -3.06
CA GLN A 138 -1.00 14.52 -3.56
C GLN A 138 -0.43 14.13 -4.92
N VAL A 139 -0.68 14.96 -5.91
CA VAL A 139 -0.43 14.66 -7.34
C VAL A 139 1.04 14.68 -7.76
N ASP A 140 1.90 15.28 -6.95
CA ASP A 140 3.34 15.39 -7.23
C ASP A 140 4.20 14.45 -6.37
N ALA A 141 3.57 13.65 -5.48
CA ALA A 141 4.32 12.80 -4.56
C ALA A 141 3.67 11.44 -4.28
N VAL A 142 2.36 11.38 -4.10
CA VAL A 142 1.68 10.14 -3.70
C VAL A 142 1.26 9.36 -4.95
N PRO A 143 1.60 8.08 -5.07
CA PRO A 143 1.39 7.29 -6.29
C PRO A 143 -0.01 7.42 -6.91
N ALA A 144 -1.08 7.26 -6.10
CA ALA A 144 -2.46 7.41 -6.61
C ALA A 144 -2.73 8.78 -7.21
N GLY A 145 -2.17 9.84 -6.62
CA GLY A 145 -2.28 11.21 -7.13
C GLY A 145 -1.46 11.42 -8.41
N MET A 146 -0.25 10.85 -8.47
CA MET A 146 0.60 10.90 -9.67
C MET A 146 -0.09 10.23 -10.87
N TYR A 147 -0.69 9.06 -10.67
CA TYR A 147 -1.47 8.39 -11.70
C TYR A 147 -2.74 9.17 -12.08
N ALA A 148 -3.43 9.76 -11.09
CA ALA A 148 -4.60 10.61 -11.35
C ALA A 148 -4.24 11.82 -12.21
N LYS A 149 -3.12 12.50 -11.92
CA LYS A 149 -2.61 13.61 -12.73
C LYS A 149 -2.35 13.18 -14.18
N GLN A 150 -1.64 12.07 -14.37
CA GLN A 150 -1.36 11.53 -15.70
C GLN A 150 -2.67 11.24 -16.47
N ALA A 151 -3.63 10.58 -15.83
CA ALA A 151 -4.91 10.24 -16.45
C ALA A 151 -5.74 11.48 -16.84
N LEU A 152 -5.77 12.50 -15.97
CA LEU A 152 -6.46 13.77 -16.25
C LEU A 152 -5.74 14.58 -17.34
N GLN A 153 -4.41 14.54 -17.39
CA GLN A 153 -3.63 15.14 -18.47
C GLN A 153 -3.89 14.43 -19.80
N HIS A 154 -3.92 13.10 -19.80
CA HIS A 154 -4.26 12.31 -20.99
C HIS A 154 -5.68 12.60 -21.51
N ALA A 155 -6.63 12.81 -20.61
CA ALA A 155 -8.00 13.21 -20.93
C ALA A 155 -8.12 14.67 -21.40
N GLY A 156 -7.07 15.50 -21.26
CA GLY A 156 -7.06 16.92 -21.66
C GLY A 156 -7.80 17.85 -20.71
N VAL A 157 -8.18 17.38 -19.49
CA VAL A 157 -8.97 18.16 -18.53
C VAL A 157 -8.18 18.65 -17.32
N TRP A 158 -6.88 18.37 -17.30
CA TRP A 158 -6.00 18.79 -16.18
C TRP A 158 -6.03 20.29 -15.90
N PRO A 159 -5.94 21.22 -16.90
CA PRO A 159 -5.90 22.65 -16.64
C PRO A 159 -7.13 23.16 -15.88
N GLU A 160 -8.30 22.57 -16.11
CA GLU A 160 -9.56 22.95 -15.47
C GLU A 160 -9.68 22.40 -14.04
N LEU A 161 -8.96 21.30 -13.74
CA LEU A 161 -9.06 20.60 -12.46
C LEU A 161 -7.91 20.88 -11.50
N GLU A 162 -6.76 21.33 -11.98
CA GLU A 162 -5.55 21.51 -11.17
C GLU A 162 -5.78 22.40 -9.93
N SER A 163 -6.54 23.49 -10.07
CA SER A 163 -6.86 24.38 -8.96
C SER A 163 -8.01 23.88 -8.07
N ARG A 164 -8.67 22.79 -8.47
CA ARG A 164 -9.89 22.26 -7.83
C ARG A 164 -9.66 20.92 -7.15
N LEU A 165 -8.47 20.66 -6.67
CA LEU A 165 -8.13 19.41 -6.00
C LEU A 165 -8.24 19.52 -4.48
N ALA A 166 -8.83 18.51 -3.83
CA ALA A 166 -8.72 18.24 -2.40
C ALA A 166 -7.64 17.16 -2.21
N GLN A 167 -6.39 17.64 -2.06
CA GLN A 167 -5.23 16.76 -2.00
C GLN A 167 -5.00 16.18 -0.61
N THR A 168 -4.70 14.89 -0.53
CA THR A 168 -4.50 14.15 0.72
C THR A 168 -3.14 13.43 0.76
N ASN A 169 -2.66 13.09 1.95
CA ASN A 169 -1.35 12.48 2.14
C ASN A 169 -1.30 10.98 1.73
N ASN A 170 -2.43 10.36 1.44
CA ASN A 170 -2.53 9.01 0.90
C ASN A 170 -3.92 8.76 0.30
N VAL A 171 -4.08 7.70 -0.48
CA VAL A 171 -5.33 7.41 -1.21
C VAL A 171 -6.51 7.08 -0.30
N ARG A 172 -6.27 6.48 0.89
CA ARG A 172 -7.36 6.15 1.83
C ARG A 172 -7.98 7.41 2.44
N LEU A 173 -7.23 8.47 2.59
CA LEU A 173 -7.79 9.77 2.98
C LEU A 173 -8.61 10.40 1.85
N ALA A 174 -8.22 10.23 0.59
CA ALA A 174 -9.04 10.67 -0.55
C ALA A 174 -10.36 9.89 -0.62
N LEU A 175 -10.32 8.56 -0.45
CA LEU A 175 -11.52 7.73 -0.33
C LEU A 175 -12.44 8.24 0.79
N ALA A 176 -11.89 8.51 1.97
CA ALA A 176 -12.65 8.96 3.13
C ALA A 176 -13.36 10.31 2.91
N LEU A 177 -12.80 11.22 2.12
CA LEU A 177 -13.48 12.46 1.75
C LEU A 177 -14.76 12.19 0.93
N VAL A 178 -14.70 11.21 0.02
CA VAL A 178 -15.86 10.82 -0.79
C VAL A 178 -16.88 10.04 0.05
N GLU A 179 -16.44 9.10 0.89
CA GLU A 179 -17.32 8.33 1.79
C GLU A 179 -18.15 9.21 2.72
N ARG A 180 -17.60 10.36 3.13
CA ARG A 180 -18.26 11.33 4.00
C ARG A 180 -19.07 12.39 3.25
N GLY A 181 -19.05 12.37 1.91
CA GLY A 181 -19.70 13.34 1.08
C GLY A 181 -19.04 14.74 1.12
N GLU A 182 -17.82 14.84 1.64
CA GLU A 182 -17.03 16.08 1.66
C GLU A 182 -16.48 16.43 0.27
N SER A 183 -16.41 15.42 -0.61
CA SER A 183 -16.10 15.57 -2.02
C SER A 183 -17.10 14.76 -2.87
N PRO A 184 -17.72 15.36 -3.90
CA PRO A 184 -18.68 14.68 -4.75
C PRO A 184 -18.03 13.64 -5.67
N LEU A 185 -16.74 13.81 -5.95
CA LEU A 185 -15.95 12.89 -6.77
C LEU A 185 -14.56 12.69 -6.16
N GLY A 186 -13.98 11.52 -6.41
CA GLY A 186 -12.61 11.22 -6.05
C GLY A 186 -11.96 10.23 -7.01
N ILE A 187 -10.63 10.28 -7.11
CA ILE A 187 -9.84 9.32 -7.88
C ILE A 187 -9.03 8.48 -6.88
N VAL A 188 -9.30 7.16 -6.92
CA VAL A 188 -8.68 6.16 -6.04
C VAL A 188 -8.36 4.90 -6.84
N TYR A 189 -7.71 3.92 -6.21
CA TYR A 189 -7.56 2.61 -6.83
C TYR A 189 -8.88 1.84 -6.79
N LYS A 190 -9.07 0.94 -7.76
CA LYS A 190 -10.22 0.02 -7.80
C LYS A 190 -10.33 -0.79 -6.51
N THR A 191 -9.21 -1.27 -5.99
CA THR A 191 -9.17 -2.02 -4.72
C THR A 191 -9.70 -1.20 -3.54
N ASP A 192 -9.43 0.12 -3.48
CA ASP A 192 -9.95 1.00 -2.44
C ASP A 192 -11.47 1.16 -2.56
N ALA A 193 -11.97 1.34 -3.78
CA ALA A 193 -13.39 1.50 -4.05
C ALA A 193 -14.20 0.23 -3.70
N LEU A 194 -13.64 -0.95 -3.98
CA LEU A 194 -14.29 -2.24 -3.70
C LEU A 194 -14.44 -2.56 -2.20
N LEU A 195 -13.68 -1.87 -1.35
CA LEU A 195 -13.71 -2.07 0.11
C LEU A 195 -14.82 -1.28 0.81
N SER A 196 -15.50 -0.37 0.10
CA SER A 196 -16.46 0.55 0.70
C SER A 196 -17.82 0.46 0.01
N ASP A 197 -18.86 0.25 0.80
CA ASP A 197 -20.26 0.33 0.38
C ASP A 197 -20.80 1.79 0.28
N LYS A 198 -19.99 2.75 0.78
CA LYS A 198 -20.34 4.17 0.78
C LYS A 198 -19.99 4.90 -0.51
N VAL A 199 -19.22 4.26 -1.38
CA VAL A 199 -18.85 4.83 -2.68
C VAL A 199 -19.27 3.93 -3.83
N THR A 200 -19.51 4.54 -4.96
CA THR A 200 -19.83 3.86 -6.23
C THR A 200 -18.82 4.26 -7.28
N ILE A 201 -18.31 3.29 -8.02
CA ILE A 201 -17.43 3.55 -9.18
C ILE A 201 -18.28 4.17 -10.28
N VAL A 202 -17.87 5.36 -10.73
CA VAL A 202 -18.48 6.08 -11.87
C VAL A 202 -17.92 5.51 -13.17
N MET A 203 -16.58 5.39 -13.23
CA MET A 203 -15.86 4.85 -14.39
C MET A 203 -14.45 4.38 -14.01
N ALA A 204 -13.87 3.54 -14.85
CA ALA A 204 -12.46 3.19 -14.76
C ALA A 204 -11.65 4.02 -15.75
N PHE A 205 -10.43 4.40 -15.36
CA PHE A 205 -9.48 5.03 -16.27
C PHE A 205 -8.84 3.97 -17.18
N SER A 206 -8.59 4.35 -18.45
CA SER A 206 -7.87 3.48 -19.38
C SER A 206 -6.44 3.21 -18.90
N ALA A 207 -5.98 1.98 -19.05
CA ALA A 207 -4.60 1.61 -18.74
C ALA A 207 -3.55 2.39 -19.55
N GLN A 208 -3.94 2.96 -20.70
CA GLN A 208 -3.08 3.81 -21.55
C GLN A 208 -3.02 5.26 -21.04
N SER A 209 -3.89 5.67 -20.11
CA SER A 209 -3.96 7.06 -19.63
C SER A 209 -2.90 7.40 -18.56
N HIS A 210 -2.22 6.41 -18.05
CA HIS A 210 -1.19 6.55 -17.01
C HIS A 210 -0.17 5.41 -17.09
N LEU A 211 0.95 5.56 -16.39
CA LEU A 211 1.92 4.46 -16.23
C LEU A 211 1.26 3.25 -15.54
N PRO A 212 1.73 2.01 -15.84
CA PRO A 212 1.20 0.81 -15.18
C PRO A 212 1.26 0.91 -13.66
N ILE A 213 0.14 0.61 -13.00
CA ILE A 213 0.06 0.62 -11.54
C ILE A 213 0.58 -0.71 -11.01
N ARG A 214 1.82 -0.69 -10.51
CA ARG A 214 2.49 -1.86 -9.95
C ARG A 214 2.87 -1.61 -8.49
N TYR A 215 2.84 -2.68 -7.72
CA TYR A 215 3.24 -2.67 -6.30
C TYR A 215 4.56 -3.41 -6.14
N PRO A 216 5.70 -2.74 -6.27
CA PRO A 216 6.98 -3.33 -5.96
C PRO A 216 7.12 -3.53 -4.44
N LEU A 217 7.66 -4.69 -4.08
CA LEU A 217 8.15 -5.00 -2.75
C LEU A 217 9.66 -4.94 -2.77
N ALA A 218 10.22 -4.07 -1.97
CA ALA A 218 11.65 -3.87 -1.78
C ALA A 218 12.10 -4.46 -0.44
N GLN A 219 13.15 -5.28 -0.46
CA GLN A 219 13.76 -5.90 0.71
C GLN A 219 14.95 -5.05 1.16
N LEU A 220 14.91 -4.51 2.39
CA LEU A 220 15.92 -3.57 2.90
C LEU A 220 17.10 -4.26 3.61
N ASN A 221 16.94 -5.52 4.01
CA ASN A 221 18.02 -6.30 4.66
C ASN A 221 17.88 -7.79 4.36
N ASP A 222 18.87 -8.59 4.78
CA ASP A 222 18.95 -10.01 4.50
C ASP A 222 18.55 -10.90 5.71
N LYS A 223 17.58 -10.44 6.55
CA LYS A 223 17.02 -11.28 7.62
C LYS A 223 16.40 -12.56 7.03
N ALA A 224 16.52 -13.68 7.74
CA ALA A 224 15.94 -14.96 7.30
C ALA A 224 14.42 -14.88 7.13
N ALA A 225 13.73 -14.21 8.07
CA ALA A 225 12.29 -14.00 8.01
C ALA A 225 11.84 -13.23 6.76
N ASN A 226 12.67 -12.36 6.16
CA ASN A 226 12.36 -11.73 4.88
C ASN A 226 12.21 -12.76 3.76
N ALA A 227 13.12 -13.72 3.68
CA ALA A 227 13.10 -14.75 2.63
C ALA A 227 11.88 -15.67 2.79
N GLU A 228 11.54 -16.04 4.02
CA GLU A 228 10.36 -16.87 4.34
C GLU A 228 9.07 -16.12 4.00
N TRP A 229 8.95 -14.85 4.39
CA TRP A 229 7.80 -14.02 4.03
C TRP A 229 7.65 -13.84 2.52
N LEU A 230 8.75 -13.62 1.80
CA LEU A 230 8.74 -13.51 0.33
C LEU A 230 8.34 -14.84 -0.34
N ALA A 231 8.77 -15.97 0.20
CA ALA A 231 8.36 -17.30 -0.29
C ALA A 231 6.85 -17.49 -0.07
N TYR A 232 6.32 -17.12 1.11
CA TYR A 232 4.89 -17.16 1.39
C TYR A 232 4.09 -16.26 0.44
N LEU A 233 4.53 -15.03 0.17
CA LEU A 233 3.83 -14.11 -0.74
C LEU A 233 3.71 -14.65 -2.17
N ARG A 234 4.57 -15.58 -2.58
CA ARG A 234 4.50 -16.28 -3.88
C ARG A 234 3.58 -17.50 -3.86
N SER A 235 3.10 -17.93 -2.71
CA SER A 235 2.19 -19.07 -2.60
C SER A 235 0.81 -18.76 -3.17
N ASP A 236 0.11 -19.81 -3.63
CA ASP A 236 -1.26 -19.69 -4.11
C ASP A 236 -2.20 -19.09 -3.05
N ALA A 237 -2.00 -19.45 -1.77
CA ALA A 237 -2.79 -18.91 -0.67
C ALA A 237 -2.65 -17.39 -0.54
N ALA A 238 -1.44 -16.87 -0.57
CA ALA A 238 -1.18 -15.43 -0.51
C ALA A 238 -1.71 -14.70 -1.76
N GLN A 239 -1.53 -15.29 -2.95
CA GLN A 239 -2.04 -14.73 -4.20
C GLN A 239 -3.58 -14.69 -4.21
N GLN A 240 -4.26 -15.72 -3.72
CA GLN A 240 -5.71 -15.71 -3.55
C GLN A 240 -6.18 -14.64 -2.56
N ILE A 241 -5.42 -14.38 -1.49
CA ILE A 241 -5.72 -13.28 -0.58
C ILE A 241 -5.65 -11.94 -1.32
N LEU A 242 -4.59 -11.65 -2.06
CA LEU A 242 -4.48 -10.42 -2.85
C LEU A 242 -5.64 -10.26 -3.84
N GLN A 243 -5.99 -11.32 -4.57
CA GLN A 243 -7.10 -11.32 -5.54
C GLN A 243 -8.45 -11.05 -4.88
N ARG A 244 -8.72 -11.58 -3.68
CA ARG A 244 -9.96 -11.30 -2.91
C ARG A 244 -10.11 -9.81 -2.57
N PHE A 245 -9.01 -9.09 -2.42
CA PHE A 245 -9.02 -7.64 -2.24
C PHE A 245 -8.98 -6.86 -3.55
N GLY A 246 -9.10 -7.54 -4.70
CA GLY A 246 -9.19 -6.92 -6.02
C GLY A 246 -7.84 -6.57 -6.65
N PHE A 247 -6.71 -6.99 -6.06
CA PHE A 247 -5.40 -6.86 -6.69
C PHE A 247 -5.26 -7.83 -7.85
N GLU A 248 -4.58 -7.38 -8.90
CA GLU A 248 -4.33 -8.17 -10.10
C GLU A 248 -2.96 -8.86 -9.98
N SER A 249 -2.91 -10.11 -10.45
CA SER A 249 -1.65 -10.84 -10.54
C SER A 249 -0.77 -10.22 -11.62
N VAL A 250 0.53 -10.21 -11.39
CA VAL A 250 1.51 -9.81 -12.39
C VAL A 250 2.08 -11.08 -13.01
N SER A 251 1.81 -11.29 -14.32
CA SER A 251 2.54 -12.30 -15.09
C SER A 251 3.98 -11.82 -15.28
N GLU A 252 4.95 -12.66 -14.90
CA GLU A 252 6.36 -12.45 -15.21
C GLU A 252 6.62 -12.42 -16.73
#